data_97fb5dded3b5b71b225343aab6a61466
#
_entry.id   97fb5dded3b5b71b225343aab6a61466
#
_cell.length_a   1.000
_cell.length_b   1.000
_cell.length_c   1.000
_cell.angle_alpha   90.00
_cell.angle_beta   90.00
_cell.angle_gamma   90.00
#
_symmetry.space_group_name_H-M   'P 1'
#
loop_
_entity.id
_entity.type
_entity.pdbx_description
1 polymer ?
#
loop_
_entity_poly.entity_id
_entity_poly.type
_entity_poly.pdbx_seq_one_letter_code
_entity_poly.pdbx_strand_id
1 'polypeptide(L)'
;MHSMDEMCIAGCTSRRGVRHWEDNDLLGVVERSEGGTRRFTPEQLNAARIIAAAQFGGWSLEEIKQMLIEWGPEVYEALLTRLADQTRAAVRLGEQLPKPTGIREFDL
;
A
#
# COMPACT_ATOMS: atom_id res chain seq x y z
N MET A 1 -7.51 -11.35 -9.61
CA MET A 1 -6.56 -11.61 -8.52
C MET A 1 -5.16 -11.40 -9.02
N HIS A 2 -4.28 -10.96 -8.15
CA HIS A 2 -2.90 -10.62 -8.50
C HIS A 2 -1.93 -11.64 -7.94
N SER A 3 -0.77 -11.77 -8.60
CA SER A 3 0.28 -12.70 -8.21
C SER A 3 1.23 -12.08 -7.17
N MET A 4 2.06 -12.94 -6.56
CA MET A 4 3.14 -12.47 -5.68
C MET A 4 4.08 -11.52 -6.42
N ASP A 5 4.39 -11.78 -7.68
CA ASP A 5 5.28 -10.92 -8.44
C ASP A 5 4.69 -9.53 -8.63
N GLU A 6 3.39 -9.44 -8.90
CA GLU A 6 2.72 -8.15 -8.99
C GLU A 6 2.76 -7.39 -7.66
N MET A 7 2.60 -8.10 -6.55
CA MET A 7 2.71 -7.51 -5.22
C MET A 7 4.11 -6.97 -4.95
N CYS A 8 5.13 -7.70 -5.35
CA CYS A 8 6.52 -7.25 -5.19
C CYS A 8 6.79 -5.97 -5.98
N ILE A 9 6.26 -5.88 -7.19
CA ILE A 9 6.41 -4.68 -8.02
C ILE A 9 5.68 -3.51 -7.39
N ALA A 10 4.41 -3.70 -7.00
CA ALA A 10 3.60 -2.64 -6.39
C ALA A 10 4.20 -2.14 -5.09
N GLY A 11 4.74 -3.03 -4.28
CA GLY A 11 5.32 -2.71 -2.98
C GLY A 11 6.81 -2.37 -3.01
N CYS A 12 7.44 -2.41 -4.18
CA CYS A 12 8.87 -2.17 -4.33
C CYS A 12 9.69 -3.04 -3.36
N THR A 13 9.35 -4.31 -3.26
CA THR A 13 9.96 -5.21 -2.28
C THR A 13 10.13 -6.62 -2.85
N SER A 14 10.70 -7.51 -2.04
CA SER A 14 10.87 -8.92 -2.36
C SER A 14 9.69 -9.74 -1.86
N ARG A 15 9.67 -11.02 -2.25
CA ARG A 15 8.69 -11.98 -1.73
C ARG A 15 8.74 -12.08 -0.21
N ARG A 16 9.96 -12.01 0.36
CA ARG A 16 10.13 -11.99 1.81
C ARG A 16 9.48 -10.77 2.43
N GLY A 17 9.62 -9.60 1.79
CA GLY A 17 8.99 -8.37 2.26
C GLY A 17 7.47 -8.48 2.28
N VAL A 18 6.88 -9.00 1.21
CA VAL A 18 5.42 -9.20 1.15
C VAL A 18 4.96 -10.17 2.24
N ARG A 19 5.68 -11.27 2.45
CA ARG A 19 5.36 -12.22 3.51
C ARG A 19 5.46 -11.60 4.89
N HIS A 20 6.45 -10.71 5.08
CA HIS A 20 6.60 -9.98 6.33
C HIS A 20 5.38 -9.09 6.59
N TRP A 21 4.87 -8.42 5.56
CA TRP A 21 3.64 -7.63 5.69
C TRP A 21 2.43 -8.50 6.01
N GLU A 22 2.33 -9.65 5.39
CA GLU A 22 1.27 -10.62 5.68
C GLU A 22 1.34 -11.06 7.15
N ASP A 23 2.53 -11.40 7.63
CA ASP A 23 2.75 -11.86 9.00
C ASP A 23 2.45 -10.77 10.03
N ASN A 24 2.60 -9.51 9.65
CA ASN A 24 2.30 -8.36 10.51
C ASN A 24 0.87 -7.82 10.31
N ASP A 25 0.05 -8.56 9.61
CA ASP A 25 -1.37 -8.26 9.46
C ASP A 25 -1.66 -6.96 8.70
N LEU A 26 -0.75 -6.59 7.80
CA LEU A 26 -0.93 -5.39 6.97
C LEU A 26 -1.80 -5.64 5.74
N LEU A 27 -1.95 -6.89 5.33
CA LEU A 27 -2.66 -7.25 4.11
C LEU A 27 -4.01 -7.92 4.36
N GLY A 28 -4.34 -8.20 5.61
CA GLY A 28 -5.52 -8.96 5.94
C GLY A 28 -5.39 -10.43 5.54
N VAL A 29 -6.50 -11.06 5.24
CA VAL A 29 -6.50 -12.49 4.86
C VAL A 29 -6.07 -12.64 3.41
N VAL A 30 -4.99 -13.38 3.19
CA VAL A 30 -4.48 -13.66 1.84
C VAL A 30 -5.05 -15.00 1.38
N GLU A 31 -5.76 -14.97 0.27
CA GLU A 31 -6.33 -16.18 -0.31
C GLU A 31 -5.26 -17.02 -1.01
N ARG A 32 -5.54 -18.31 -1.15
CA ARG A 32 -4.67 -19.23 -1.86
C ARG A 32 -5.48 -19.99 -2.90
N SER A 33 -4.84 -20.30 -4.03
CA SER A 33 -5.42 -21.17 -5.03
C SER A 33 -5.44 -22.61 -4.54
N GLU A 34 -6.07 -23.50 -5.28
CA GLU A 34 -6.12 -24.94 -4.96
C GLU A 34 -4.73 -25.55 -4.76
N GLY A 35 -3.73 -25.06 -5.51
CA GLY A 35 -2.35 -25.51 -5.37
C GLY A 35 -1.58 -24.85 -4.23
N GLY A 36 -2.22 -24.03 -3.40
CA GLY A 36 -1.57 -23.36 -2.29
C GLY A 36 -0.85 -22.08 -2.64
N THR A 37 -0.96 -21.59 -3.86
CA THR A 37 -0.33 -20.36 -4.32
C THR A 37 -1.11 -19.15 -3.82
N ARG A 38 -0.41 -18.15 -3.28
CA ARG A 38 -1.03 -16.93 -2.80
C ARG A 38 -1.68 -16.16 -3.95
N ARG A 39 -2.87 -15.62 -3.67
CA ARG A 39 -3.61 -14.76 -4.58
C ARG A 39 -4.02 -13.50 -3.83
N PHE A 40 -3.81 -12.36 -4.47
CA PHE A 40 -4.03 -11.06 -3.83
C PHE A 40 -5.15 -10.30 -4.52
N THR A 41 -5.97 -9.63 -3.73
CA THR A 41 -7.05 -8.80 -4.25
C THR A 41 -6.51 -7.47 -4.78
N PRO A 42 -7.28 -6.73 -5.59
CA PRO A 42 -6.90 -5.37 -5.98
C PRO A 42 -6.68 -4.45 -4.79
N GLU A 43 -7.46 -4.63 -3.72
CA GLU A 43 -7.31 -3.84 -2.48
C GLU A 43 -5.98 -4.13 -1.81
N GLN A 44 -5.55 -5.39 -1.81
CA GLN A 44 -4.25 -5.76 -1.26
C GLN A 44 -3.11 -5.20 -2.10
N LEU A 45 -3.28 -5.16 -3.42
CA LEU A 45 -2.29 -4.52 -4.30
C LEU A 45 -2.17 -3.03 -3.98
N ASN A 46 -3.31 -2.36 -3.78
CA ASN A 46 -3.32 -0.95 -3.38
C ASN A 46 -2.67 -0.75 -2.01
N ALA A 47 -2.91 -1.66 -1.07
CA ALA A 47 -2.25 -1.63 0.23
C ALA A 47 -0.73 -1.72 0.08
N ALA A 48 -0.23 -2.57 -0.81
CA ALA A 48 1.20 -2.66 -1.07
C ALA A 48 1.79 -1.34 -1.55
N ARG A 49 1.07 -0.62 -2.40
CA ARG A 49 1.50 0.71 -2.87
C ARG A 49 1.56 1.72 -1.73
N ILE A 50 0.57 1.71 -0.87
CA ILE A 50 0.53 2.59 0.30
C ILE A 50 1.68 2.27 1.26
N ILE A 51 1.91 0.98 1.54
CA ILE A 51 2.99 0.55 2.41
C ILE A 51 4.34 1.00 1.87
N ALA A 52 4.58 0.79 0.58
CA ALA A 52 5.85 1.19 -0.06
C ALA A 52 6.09 2.69 0.11
N ALA A 53 5.10 3.51 -0.19
CA ALA A 53 5.22 4.96 -0.09
C ALA A 53 5.42 5.41 1.36
N ALA A 54 4.68 4.83 2.29
CA ALA A 54 4.77 5.20 3.71
C ALA A 54 6.11 4.77 4.31
N GLN A 55 6.62 3.59 3.96
CA GLN A 55 7.95 3.17 4.42
C GLN A 55 9.02 4.10 3.89
N PHE A 56 8.92 4.51 2.64
CA PHE A 56 9.84 5.47 2.06
C PHE A 56 9.78 6.80 2.81
N GLY A 57 8.61 7.21 3.25
CA GLY A 57 8.39 8.43 4.02
C GLY A 57 8.84 8.35 5.48
N GLY A 58 9.25 7.17 5.94
CA GLY A 58 9.78 6.98 7.28
C GLY A 58 8.78 6.58 8.35
N TRP A 59 7.54 6.23 7.98
CA TRP A 59 6.57 5.74 8.96
C TRP A 59 6.90 4.31 9.38
N SER A 60 6.63 3.99 10.64
CA SER A 60 6.79 2.63 11.16
C SER A 60 5.66 1.72 10.66
N LEU A 61 5.86 0.40 10.77
CA LEU A 61 4.82 -0.56 10.37
C LEU A 61 3.53 -0.37 11.15
N GLU A 62 3.61 -0.04 12.44
CA GLU A 62 2.41 0.23 13.23
C GLU A 62 1.66 1.45 12.74
N GLU A 63 2.39 2.51 12.44
CA GLU A 63 1.80 3.73 11.88
C GLU A 63 1.17 3.45 10.51
N ILE A 64 1.85 2.66 9.69
CA ILE A 64 1.34 2.28 8.37
C ILE A 64 0.07 1.46 8.48
N LYS A 65 0.02 0.54 9.44
CA LYS A 65 -1.19 -0.25 9.70
C LYS A 65 -2.37 0.67 10.01
N GLN A 66 -2.15 1.66 10.85
CA GLN A 66 -3.18 2.63 11.18
C GLN A 66 -3.57 3.46 9.97
N MET A 67 -2.60 3.86 9.14
CA MET A 67 -2.87 4.59 7.89
C MET A 67 -3.75 3.78 6.95
N LEU A 68 -3.52 2.47 6.86
CA LEU A 68 -4.34 1.59 6.02
C LEU A 68 -5.78 1.49 6.53
N ILE A 69 -5.95 1.42 7.84
CA ILE A 69 -7.27 1.37 8.48
C ILE A 69 -8.02 2.67 8.24
N GLU A 70 -7.35 3.79 8.38
CA GLU A 70 -7.92 5.14 8.29
C GLU A 70 -7.79 5.76 6.90
N TRP A 71 -7.46 4.96 5.89
CA TRP A 71 -7.21 5.50 4.56
C TRP A 71 -8.36 6.36 4.07
N GLY A 72 -8.04 7.59 3.74
CA GLY A 72 -9.02 8.58 3.30
C GLY A 72 -8.31 9.85 2.84
N PRO A 73 -9.06 10.91 2.51
CA PRO A 73 -8.48 12.14 1.96
C PRO A 73 -7.39 12.75 2.84
N GLU A 74 -7.57 12.75 4.16
CA GLU A 74 -6.63 13.36 5.08
C GLU A 74 -5.31 12.61 5.13
N VAL A 75 -5.37 11.27 5.23
CA VAL A 75 -4.17 10.42 5.26
C VAL A 75 -3.45 10.50 3.92
N TYR A 76 -4.21 10.44 2.83
CA TYR A 76 -3.68 10.55 1.48
C TYR A 76 -2.90 11.86 1.29
N GLU A 77 -3.48 12.98 1.68
CA GLU A 77 -2.82 14.29 1.56
C GLU A 77 -1.58 14.39 2.46
N ALA A 78 -1.65 13.87 3.67
CA ALA A 78 -0.50 13.88 4.58
C ALA A 78 0.67 13.09 4.00
N LEU A 79 0.38 11.94 3.39
CA LEU A 79 1.40 11.11 2.78
C LEU A 79 2.00 11.80 1.55
N LEU A 80 1.17 12.37 0.67
CA LEU A 80 1.64 13.11 -0.49
C LEU A 80 2.53 14.28 -0.09
N THR A 81 2.12 15.04 0.91
CA THR A 81 2.88 16.20 1.39
C THR A 81 4.27 15.79 1.88
N ARG A 82 4.35 14.70 2.65
CA ARG A 82 5.63 14.19 3.13
C ARG A 82 6.52 13.75 1.97
N LEU A 83 5.97 13.04 1.00
CA LEU A 83 6.72 12.51 -0.13
C LEU A 83 7.20 13.63 -1.07
N ALA A 84 6.43 14.69 -1.21
CA ALA A 84 6.77 15.80 -2.11
C ALA A 84 8.06 16.50 -1.71
N ASP A 85 8.42 16.49 -0.42
CA ASP A 85 9.62 17.13 0.08
C ASP A 85 10.87 16.23 0.00
N GLN A 86 10.74 15.06 -0.61
CA GLN A 86 11.84 14.10 -0.68
C GLN A 86 12.40 13.99 -2.10
N THR A 87 12.81 12.79 -2.50
CA THR A 87 13.42 12.56 -3.79
C THR A 87 12.39 12.36 -4.90
N ARG A 88 12.86 12.34 -6.15
CA ARG A 88 12.05 12.03 -7.31
C ARG A 88 11.37 10.66 -7.18
N ALA A 89 12.08 9.69 -6.58
CA ALA A 89 11.54 8.36 -6.34
C ALA A 89 10.32 8.41 -5.41
N ALA A 90 10.40 9.24 -4.37
CA ALA A 90 9.29 9.42 -3.42
C ALA A 90 8.07 10.03 -4.12
N VAL A 91 8.29 11.03 -4.98
CA VAL A 91 7.20 11.65 -5.74
C VAL A 91 6.51 10.62 -6.63
N ARG A 92 7.28 9.75 -7.29
CA ARG A 92 6.71 8.69 -8.12
C ARG A 92 5.88 7.71 -7.32
N LEU A 93 6.33 7.35 -6.12
CA LEU A 93 5.55 6.49 -5.24
C LEU A 93 4.22 7.16 -4.87
N GLY A 94 4.25 8.46 -4.60
CA GLY A 94 3.04 9.22 -4.32
C GLY A 94 2.07 9.22 -5.48
N GLU A 95 2.56 9.32 -6.71
CA GLU A 95 1.72 9.31 -7.91
C GLU A 95 1.01 7.97 -8.13
N GLN A 96 1.56 6.88 -7.59
CA GLN A 96 1.00 5.55 -7.71
C GLN A 96 -0.01 5.22 -6.61
N LEU A 97 -0.18 6.10 -5.63
CA LEU A 97 -1.11 5.86 -4.52
C LEU A 97 -2.55 5.78 -5.01
N PRO A 98 -3.34 4.85 -4.45
CA PRO A 98 -4.76 4.80 -4.75
C PRO A 98 -5.45 6.02 -4.18
N LYS A 99 -6.25 6.69 -4.98
CA LYS A 99 -7.03 7.83 -4.50
C LYS A 99 -8.16 7.34 -3.62
N PRO A 100 -8.38 7.96 -2.47
CA PRO A 100 -9.51 7.59 -1.62
C PRO A 100 -10.82 7.83 -2.35
N THR A 101 -11.70 6.84 -2.32
CA THR A 101 -12.98 6.94 -3.03
C THR A 101 -13.87 8.04 -2.48
N GLY A 102 -13.76 8.35 -1.20
CA GLY A 102 -14.55 9.39 -0.57
C GLY A 102 -14.31 10.79 -1.10
N ILE A 103 -13.17 11.03 -1.77
CA ILE A 103 -12.87 12.34 -2.33
C ILE A 103 -13.90 12.74 -3.37
N ARG A 104 -14.33 11.80 -4.19
CA ARG A 104 -15.30 12.08 -5.25
C ARG A 104 -16.66 12.48 -4.75
N GLU A 105 -17.04 11.95 -3.62
CA GLU A 105 -18.37 12.20 -3.06
C GLU A 105 -18.56 13.64 -2.65
N PHE A 106 -17.45 14.29 -2.32
CA PHE A 106 -17.48 15.69 -1.86
C PHE A 106 -17.45 16.69 -3.00
N ASP A 107 -17.06 16.24 -4.17
CA ASP A 107 -16.98 17.11 -5.35
C ASP A 107 -18.31 17.25 -6.07
N LEU A 108 -19.28 16.53 -5.60
CA LEU A 108 -20.62 16.53 -6.15
C LEU A 108 -21.53 17.39 -5.29
#